data_dfd218451cc2a5ff69880ffdaf674a9c
#
_entry.id   dfd218451cc2a5ff69880ffdaf674a9c
#
_cell.length_a   1.000
_cell.length_b   1.000
_cell.length_c   1.000
_cell.angle_alpha   90.00
_cell.angle_beta   90.00
_cell.angle_gamma   90.00
#
_symmetry.space_group_name_H-M   'P 1'
#
loop_
_entity.id
_entity.type
_entity.pdbx_description
1 polymer ?
#
loop_
_entity_poly.entity_id
_entity_poly.type
_entity_poly.pdbx_seq_one_letter_code
_entity_poly.pdbx_strand_id
1 'polypeptide(L)'
;MSSTRISFGRLLALLISTACAPVPASTGTVSAAASASDTIGARRAFEENIGAIHKRDRARYLATYLHTNSLARNGPAGLQLGYEDWSARRDSTWPDTLIARNLRVVSIAPGVVYGVYCYTVTENDTTSSGVSERVFVKTAEGWRIAVTTAFGLPIGTPAQCK
;
A
#
# COMPACT_ATOMS: atom_id res chain seq x y z
N MET A 1 -46.18 -5.34 72.81
CA MET A 1 -45.35 -4.21 72.41
C MET A 1 -43.94 -4.77 72.14
N SER A 2 -43.59 -5.03 70.86
CA SER A 2 -42.36 -5.73 70.48
C SER A 2 -41.51 -4.74 69.62
N SER A 3 -40.34 -4.36 70.13
CA SER A 3 -39.48 -3.38 69.56
C SER A 3 -38.40 -4.08 68.66
N THR A 4 -38.49 -3.89 67.36
CA THR A 4 -37.57 -4.47 66.39
C THR A 4 -36.41 -3.52 66.18
N ARG A 5 -35.22 -3.94 66.55
CA ARG A 5 -33.96 -3.17 66.29
C ARG A 5 -33.45 -3.47 64.86
N ILE A 6 -33.37 -2.45 64.05
CA ILE A 6 -32.76 -2.49 62.70
C ILE A 6 -31.25 -2.29 62.83
N SER A 7 -30.48 -3.30 62.41
CA SER A 7 -29.03 -3.27 62.40
C SER A 7 -28.56 -2.66 61.10
N PHE A 8 -27.85 -1.52 61.16
CA PHE A 8 -27.23 -0.86 60.01
C PHE A 8 -25.90 -1.58 59.64
N GLY A 9 -25.92 -2.40 58.56
CA GLY A 9 -24.74 -2.97 57.99
C GLY A 9 -23.93 -1.90 57.24
N ARG A 10 -22.68 -1.70 57.67
CA ARG A 10 -21.71 -0.85 56.96
C ARG A 10 -21.29 -1.50 55.65
N LEU A 11 -21.69 -0.88 54.55
CA LEU A 11 -21.22 -1.26 53.20
C LEU A 11 -19.80 -0.66 52.99
N LEU A 12 -18.78 -1.51 52.97
CA LEU A 12 -17.41 -1.12 52.67
C LEU A 12 -17.23 -1.09 51.14
N ALA A 13 -17.25 0.10 50.55
CA ALA A 13 -16.98 0.29 49.13
C ALA A 13 -15.49 0.12 48.84
N LEU A 14 -15.13 -0.98 48.19
CA LEU A 14 -13.76 -1.23 47.70
C LEU A 14 -13.57 -0.46 46.38
N LEU A 15 -12.86 0.66 46.43
CA LEU A 15 -12.42 1.41 45.23
C LEU A 15 -11.24 0.67 44.60
N ILE A 16 -11.50 -0.08 43.51
CA ILE A 16 -10.47 -0.68 42.66
C ILE A 16 -9.97 0.41 41.70
N SER A 17 -8.85 1.04 42.03
CA SER A 17 -8.13 1.96 41.14
C SER A 17 -7.42 1.14 40.07
N THR A 18 -7.99 1.01 38.87
CA THR A 18 -7.31 0.48 37.68
C THR A 18 -6.29 1.50 37.22
N ALA A 19 -5.03 1.31 37.60
CA ALA A 19 -3.91 2.06 37.03
C ALA A 19 -3.69 1.59 35.57
N CYS A 20 -4.08 2.42 34.60
CA CYS A 20 -3.65 2.24 33.21
C CYS A 20 -2.14 2.46 33.16
N ALA A 21 -1.35 1.39 33.13
CA ALA A 21 0.06 1.48 32.82
C ALA A 21 0.22 1.94 31.35
N PRO A 22 1.05 2.97 31.07
CA PRO A 22 1.34 3.35 29.70
C PRO A 22 2.05 2.19 29.00
N VAL A 23 1.46 1.70 27.89
CA VAL A 23 2.11 0.73 27.02
C VAL A 23 3.34 1.43 26.42
N PRO A 24 4.58 0.90 26.59
CA PRO A 24 5.74 1.51 25.98
C PRO A 24 5.57 1.44 24.46
N ALA A 25 5.55 2.60 23.80
CA ALA A 25 5.59 2.70 22.35
C ALA A 25 6.94 2.11 21.90
N SER A 26 6.93 0.90 21.38
CA SER A 26 8.10 0.31 20.73
C SER A 26 8.41 1.12 19.48
N THR A 27 9.28 2.12 19.59
CA THR A 27 9.92 2.77 18.44
C THR A 27 10.89 1.76 17.81
N GLY A 28 10.36 0.84 17.03
CA GLY A 28 11.17 -0.10 16.26
C GLY A 28 11.97 0.67 15.22
N THR A 29 13.20 1.03 15.53
CA THR A 29 14.15 1.53 14.54
C THR A 29 14.39 0.44 13.51
N VAL A 30 13.94 0.65 12.28
CA VAL A 30 14.25 -0.23 11.15
C VAL A 30 15.76 -0.23 11.00
N SER A 31 16.39 -1.41 11.08
CA SER A 31 17.83 -1.53 10.83
C SER A 31 18.15 -1.03 9.42
N ALA A 32 19.21 -0.23 9.26
CA ALA A 32 19.64 0.29 7.97
C ALA A 32 19.86 -0.83 6.92
N ALA A 33 20.38 -1.98 7.34
CA ALA A 33 20.58 -3.14 6.47
C ALA A 33 19.24 -3.75 6.00
N ALA A 34 18.25 -3.89 6.90
CA ALA A 34 16.92 -4.37 6.54
C ALA A 34 16.22 -3.39 5.58
N SER A 35 16.34 -2.08 5.84
CA SER A 35 15.82 -1.03 4.95
C SER A 35 16.43 -1.08 3.54
N ALA A 36 17.76 -1.29 3.43
CA ALA A 36 18.43 -1.44 2.15
C ALA A 36 17.97 -2.69 1.37
N SER A 37 17.86 -3.83 2.06
CA SER A 37 17.34 -5.07 1.45
C SER A 37 15.90 -4.91 0.96
N ASP A 38 15.05 -4.24 1.74
CA ASP A 38 13.65 -4.02 1.42
C ASP A 38 13.49 -3.12 0.18
N THR A 39 14.27 -2.04 0.10
CA THR A 39 14.23 -1.15 -1.08
C THR A 39 14.72 -1.84 -2.36
N ILE A 40 15.72 -2.73 -2.28
CA ILE A 40 16.16 -3.55 -3.41
C ILE A 40 15.04 -4.49 -3.86
N GLY A 41 14.37 -5.16 -2.93
CA GLY A 41 13.25 -6.06 -3.23
C GLY A 41 12.08 -5.35 -3.90
N ALA A 42 11.71 -4.17 -3.39
CA ALA A 42 10.65 -3.34 -3.97
C ALA A 42 11.01 -2.84 -5.39
N ARG A 43 12.27 -2.45 -5.64
CA ARG A 43 12.73 -2.07 -6.98
C ARG A 43 12.59 -3.22 -7.98
N ARG A 44 12.98 -4.43 -7.61
CA ARG A 44 12.82 -5.61 -8.47
C ARG A 44 11.36 -5.89 -8.80
N ALA A 45 10.46 -5.78 -7.81
CA ALA A 45 9.02 -5.93 -8.05
C ALA A 45 8.46 -4.84 -8.99
N PHE A 46 8.97 -3.62 -8.89
CA PHE A 46 8.64 -2.54 -9.81
C PHE A 46 9.13 -2.84 -11.23
N GLU A 47 10.38 -3.21 -11.41
CA GLU A 47 10.98 -3.53 -12.71
C GLU A 47 10.24 -4.70 -13.38
N GLU A 48 9.86 -5.71 -12.59
CA GLU A 48 9.06 -6.84 -13.05
C GLU A 48 7.70 -6.39 -13.56
N ASN A 49 7.01 -5.50 -12.82
CA ASN A 49 5.71 -4.96 -13.19
C ASN A 49 5.79 -4.14 -14.50
N ILE A 50 6.76 -3.23 -14.62
CA ILE A 50 6.95 -2.43 -15.84
C ILE A 50 7.36 -3.33 -17.01
N GLY A 51 8.24 -4.29 -16.79
CA GLY A 51 8.64 -5.27 -17.82
C GLY A 51 7.50 -6.13 -18.32
N ALA A 52 6.55 -6.49 -17.45
CA ALA A 52 5.34 -7.21 -17.84
C ALA A 52 4.41 -6.36 -18.70
N ILE A 53 4.28 -5.06 -18.40
CA ILE A 53 3.52 -4.11 -19.24
C ILE A 53 4.14 -4.00 -20.63
N HIS A 54 5.46 -3.81 -20.74
CA HIS A 54 6.17 -3.70 -22.01
C HIS A 54 6.02 -4.96 -22.87
N LYS A 55 5.92 -6.14 -22.25
CA LYS A 55 5.74 -7.41 -22.94
C LYS A 55 4.27 -7.78 -23.18
N ARG A 56 3.34 -6.96 -22.68
CA ARG A 56 1.91 -7.26 -22.68
C ARG A 56 1.58 -8.61 -22.05
N ASP A 57 2.41 -8.99 -21.04
CA ASP A 57 2.30 -10.26 -20.32
C ASP A 57 1.38 -10.09 -19.13
N ARG A 58 0.11 -10.43 -19.32
CA ARG A 58 -0.93 -10.27 -18.30
C ARG A 58 -0.68 -11.13 -17.06
N ALA A 59 -0.30 -12.39 -17.26
CA ALA A 59 -0.09 -13.29 -16.13
C ALA A 59 1.05 -12.77 -15.22
N ARG A 60 2.17 -12.38 -15.83
CA ARG A 60 3.31 -11.79 -15.15
C ARG A 60 2.96 -10.46 -14.49
N TYR A 61 2.18 -9.62 -15.16
CA TYR A 61 1.71 -8.35 -14.60
C TYR A 61 0.86 -8.57 -13.34
N LEU A 62 -0.13 -9.44 -13.40
CA LEU A 62 -1.00 -9.78 -12.27
C LEU A 62 -0.20 -10.36 -11.09
N ALA A 63 0.79 -11.21 -11.36
CA ALA A 63 1.63 -11.81 -10.34
C ALA A 63 2.44 -10.80 -9.52
N THR A 64 2.64 -9.58 -10.02
CA THR A 64 3.35 -8.53 -9.26
C THR A 64 2.49 -7.86 -8.18
N TYR A 65 1.20 -8.09 -8.18
CA TYR A 65 0.28 -7.48 -7.21
C TYR A 65 -0.02 -8.40 -6.02
N LEU A 66 -0.51 -7.81 -4.95
CA LEU A 66 -0.96 -8.53 -3.76
C LEU A 66 -2.29 -9.23 -4.05
N HIS A 67 -2.32 -10.57 -3.92
CA HIS A 67 -3.46 -11.43 -4.22
C HIS A 67 -4.44 -11.54 -3.03
N THR A 68 -4.90 -10.40 -2.50
CA THR A 68 -5.84 -10.35 -1.37
C THR A 68 -6.84 -9.21 -1.53
N ASN A 69 -7.84 -9.20 -0.66
CA ASN A 69 -8.80 -8.09 -0.56
C ASN A 69 -8.17 -6.76 -0.12
N SER A 70 -6.93 -6.79 0.35
CA SER A 70 -6.19 -5.59 0.76
C SER A 70 -5.49 -4.87 -0.41
N LEU A 71 -5.58 -5.40 -1.63
CA LEU A 71 -5.10 -4.68 -2.81
C LEU A 71 -5.95 -3.42 -3.02
N ALA A 72 -5.31 -2.27 -3.18
CA ALA A 72 -5.97 -1.01 -3.51
C ALA A 72 -5.35 -0.40 -4.78
N ARG A 73 -6.21 -0.03 -5.71
CA ARG A 73 -5.82 0.64 -6.95
C ARG A 73 -6.67 1.89 -7.14
N ASN A 74 -6.03 3.02 -7.39
CA ASN A 74 -6.71 4.28 -7.65
C ASN A 74 -6.09 4.95 -8.89
N GLY A 75 -6.93 5.31 -9.84
CA GLY A 75 -6.50 5.88 -11.10
C GLY A 75 -7.65 6.56 -11.84
N PRO A 76 -7.49 6.86 -13.13
CA PRO A 76 -8.53 7.53 -13.91
C PRO A 76 -9.89 6.80 -13.91
N ALA A 77 -9.89 5.48 -13.75
CA ALA A 77 -11.10 4.66 -13.64
C ALA A 77 -11.70 4.64 -12.22
N GLY A 78 -11.13 5.39 -11.26
CA GLY A 78 -11.55 5.43 -9.86
C GLY A 78 -10.88 4.39 -8.98
N LEU A 79 -11.40 4.27 -7.74
CA LEU A 79 -10.91 3.35 -6.73
C LEU A 79 -11.41 1.93 -7.00
N GLN A 80 -10.50 0.99 -6.94
CA GLN A 80 -10.76 -0.45 -7.01
C GLN A 80 -10.10 -1.14 -5.81
N LEU A 81 -10.85 -1.95 -5.09
CA LEU A 81 -10.39 -2.71 -3.93
C LEU A 81 -10.50 -4.20 -4.23
N GLY A 82 -9.54 -4.96 -3.69
CA GLY A 82 -9.47 -6.41 -3.84
C GLY A 82 -8.84 -6.86 -5.16
N TYR A 83 -8.19 -8.02 -5.10
CA TYR A 83 -7.49 -8.60 -6.24
C TYR A 83 -8.44 -9.31 -7.22
N GLU A 84 -9.41 -10.08 -6.70
CA GLU A 84 -10.25 -10.98 -7.51
C GLU A 84 -11.08 -10.22 -8.56
N ASP A 85 -11.84 -9.22 -8.12
CA ASP A 85 -12.69 -8.42 -9.02
C ASP A 85 -11.88 -7.67 -10.08
N TRP A 86 -10.69 -7.20 -9.71
CA TRP A 86 -9.82 -6.53 -10.65
C TRP A 86 -9.18 -7.51 -11.63
N SER A 87 -8.65 -8.63 -11.15
CA SER A 87 -7.94 -9.62 -11.98
C SER A 87 -8.86 -10.38 -12.92
N ALA A 88 -10.15 -10.51 -12.58
CA ALA A 88 -11.14 -11.14 -13.42
C ALA A 88 -11.53 -10.31 -14.66
N ARG A 89 -11.24 -9.01 -14.67
CA ARG A 89 -11.54 -8.15 -15.83
C ARG A 89 -10.70 -8.58 -17.03
N ARG A 90 -11.37 -8.81 -18.16
CA ARG A 90 -10.72 -9.25 -19.40
C ARG A 90 -10.18 -8.11 -20.27
N ASP A 91 -10.61 -6.90 -20.01
CA ASP A 91 -10.33 -5.65 -20.70
C ASP A 91 -8.96 -5.08 -20.28
N SER A 92 -7.91 -5.82 -20.47
CA SER A 92 -6.56 -5.27 -20.35
C SER A 92 -6.18 -4.60 -21.67
N THR A 93 -6.58 -3.34 -21.84
CA THR A 93 -5.94 -2.48 -22.83
C THR A 93 -4.51 -2.21 -22.35
N TRP A 94 -3.56 -2.53 -23.20
CA TRP A 94 -2.17 -2.19 -22.97
C TRP A 94 -1.87 -0.87 -23.66
N PRO A 95 -1.12 0.04 -23.02
CA PRO A 95 -0.66 1.21 -23.71
C PRO A 95 0.27 0.84 -24.87
N ASP A 96 0.31 1.67 -25.90
CA ASP A 96 1.25 1.49 -27.01
C ASP A 96 2.67 1.65 -26.51
N THR A 97 2.89 2.65 -25.64
CA THR A 97 4.14 2.82 -24.92
C THR A 97 3.91 3.24 -23.47
N LEU A 98 4.79 2.78 -22.59
CA LEU A 98 4.90 3.27 -21.22
C LEU A 98 6.37 3.56 -20.92
N ILE A 99 6.67 4.77 -20.49
CA ILE A 99 7.99 5.16 -20.01
C ILE A 99 7.87 5.50 -18.53
N ALA A 100 8.52 4.72 -17.67
CA ALA A 100 8.62 4.99 -16.24
C ALA A 100 10.01 5.58 -15.93
N ARG A 101 10.05 6.69 -15.17
CA ARG A 101 11.30 7.42 -14.88
C ARG A 101 11.36 7.81 -13.42
N ASN A 102 12.60 7.96 -12.93
CA ASN A 102 12.91 8.55 -11.63
C ASN A 102 12.20 7.84 -10.46
N LEU A 103 12.21 6.50 -10.48
CA LEU A 103 11.70 5.74 -9.34
C LEU A 103 12.49 6.07 -8.07
N ARG A 104 11.80 6.58 -7.08
CA ARG A 104 12.26 6.74 -5.70
C ARG A 104 11.54 5.76 -4.81
N VAL A 105 12.26 5.13 -3.91
CA VAL A 105 11.71 4.19 -2.92
C VAL A 105 12.26 4.50 -1.55
N VAL A 106 11.42 4.36 -0.53
CA VAL A 106 11.76 4.51 0.87
C VAL A 106 11.10 3.41 1.69
N SER A 107 11.86 2.76 2.55
CA SER A 107 11.31 1.80 3.52
C SER A 107 10.61 2.58 4.62
N ILE A 108 9.31 2.33 4.82
CA ILE A 108 8.48 3.01 5.84
C ILE A 108 8.24 2.13 7.07
N ALA A 109 8.39 0.80 6.91
CA ALA A 109 8.38 -0.18 7.98
C ALA A 109 9.10 -1.44 7.50
N PRO A 110 9.50 -2.37 8.39
CA PRO A 110 10.03 -3.67 7.99
C PRO A 110 9.07 -4.38 7.03
N GLY A 111 9.56 -4.75 5.84
CA GLY A 111 8.75 -5.38 4.81
C GLY A 111 7.71 -4.49 4.12
N VAL A 112 7.76 -3.16 4.33
CA VAL A 112 6.86 -2.19 3.67
C VAL A 112 7.67 -1.05 3.07
N VAL A 113 7.54 -0.86 1.76
CA VAL A 113 8.26 0.18 1.00
C VAL A 113 7.27 1.03 0.23
N TYR A 114 7.41 2.35 0.37
CA TYR A 114 6.73 3.30 -0.50
C TYR A 114 7.62 3.63 -1.69
N GLY A 115 7.01 3.79 -2.86
CA GLY A 115 7.67 4.19 -4.09
C GLY A 115 6.85 5.19 -4.89
N VAL A 116 7.53 6.09 -5.58
CA VAL A 116 6.93 7.06 -6.49
C VAL A 116 7.77 7.20 -7.75
N TYR A 117 7.11 7.35 -8.89
CA TYR A 117 7.80 7.57 -10.18
C TYR A 117 6.94 8.42 -11.13
N CYS A 118 7.59 9.06 -12.08
CA CYS A 118 6.90 9.70 -13.22
C CYS A 118 6.66 8.70 -14.32
N TYR A 119 5.53 8.80 -14.99
CA TYR A 119 5.24 8.04 -16.19
C TYR A 119 4.86 8.95 -17.35
N THR A 120 5.15 8.47 -18.55
CA THR A 120 4.57 8.94 -19.80
C THR A 120 3.98 7.74 -20.51
N VAL A 121 2.74 7.84 -20.93
CA VAL A 121 2.01 6.77 -21.60
C VAL A 121 1.44 7.29 -22.90
N THR A 122 1.55 6.50 -23.97
CA THR A 122 0.89 6.75 -25.24
C THR A 122 -0.14 5.64 -25.48
N GLU A 123 -1.34 6.03 -25.82
CA GLU A 123 -2.43 5.15 -26.18
C GLU A 123 -3.26 5.81 -27.28
N ASN A 124 -3.48 5.11 -28.41
CA ASN A 124 -4.23 5.63 -29.55
C ASN A 124 -3.75 7.04 -29.99
N ASP A 125 -2.43 7.19 -30.21
CA ASP A 125 -1.76 8.43 -30.60
C ASP A 125 -1.89 9.59 -29.59
N THR A 126 -2.50 9.36 -28.44
CA THR A 126 -2.60 10.34 -27.36
C THR A 126 -1.52 10.08 -26.32
N THR A 127 -0.68 11.08 -26.06
CA THR A 127 0.36 11.00 -25.03
C THR A 127 -0.07 11.77 -23.79
N SER A 128 -0.02 11.11 -22.65
CA SER A 128 -0.25 11.70 -21.33
C SER A 128 0.91 11.40 -20.39
N SER A 129 1.06 12.23 -19.38
CA SER A 129 2.07 12.09 -18.35
C SER A 129 1.45 12.18 -16.96
N GLY A 130 2.13 11.63 -15.97
CA GLY A 130 1.63 11.68 -14.61
C GLY A 130 2.63 11.18 -13.59
N VAL A 131 2.17 11.10 -12.36
CA VAL A 131 2.88 10.53 -11.23
C VAL A 131 2.12 9.30 -10.75
N SER A 132 2.84 8.24 -10.47
CA SER A 132 2.26 7.02 -9.90
C SER A 132 2.99 6.68 -8.60
N GLU A 133 2.20 6.33 -7.60
CA GLU A 133 2.69 5.88 -6.30
C GLU A 133 2.42 4.40 -6.11
N ARG A 134 3.26 3.76 -5.31
CA ARG A 134 3.17 2.35 -4.99
C ARG A 134 3.48 2.11 -3.52
N VAL A 135 2.75 1.19 -2.91
CA VAL A 135 3.17 0.56 -1.67
C VAL A 135 3.49 -0.89 -1.99
N PHE A 136 4.72 -1.28 -1.68
CA PHE A 136 5.19 -2.64 -1.82
C PHE A 136 5.20 -3.31 -0.45
N VAL A 137 4.76 -4.56 -0.40
CA VAL A 137 4.78 -5.37 0.81
C VAL A 137 5.54 -6.68 0.55
N LYS A 138 6.30 -7.12 1.55
CA LYS A 138 6.99 -8.40 1.53
C LYS A 138 6.03 -9.49 1.98
N THR A 139 5.84 -10.50 1.15
CA THR A 139 5.05 -11.70 1.44
C THR A 139 5.94 -12.94 1.49
N ALA A 140 5.38 -14.09 1.79
CA ALA A 140 6.09 -15.37 1.70
C ALA A 140 6.58 -15.68 0.28
N GLU A 141 5.83 -15.24 -0.75
CA GLU A 141 6.16 -15.45 -2.17
C GLU A 141 7.03 -14.32 -2.75
N GLY A 142 7.46 -13.35 -1.93
CA GLY A 142 8.28 -12.21 -2.35
C GLY A 142 7.58 -10.86 -2.26
N TRP A 143 8.11 -9.86 -2.93
CA TRP A 143 7.58 -8.51 -2.92
C TRP A 143 6.37 -8.37 -3.85
N ARG A 144 5.31 -7.71 -3.35
CA ARG A 144 4.07 -7.46 -4.09
C ARG A 144 3.63 -6.01 -3.97
N ILE A 145 2.96 -5.49 -4.99
CA ILE A 145 2.33 -4.18 -5.00
C ILE A 145 0.99 -4.31 -4.27
N ALA A 146 0.86 -3.66 -3.11
CA ALA A 146 -0.38 -3.64 -2.33
C ALA A 146 -1.25 -2.42 -2.64
N VAL A 147 -0.61 -1.28 -2.96
CA VAL A 147 -1.30 -0.07 -3.36
C VAL A 147 -0.66 0.48 -4.64
N THR A 148 -1.48 0.91 -5.58
CA THR A 148 -1.05 1.67 -6.74
C THR A 148 -1.99 2.83 -7.00
N THR A 149 -1.42 4.01 -7.26
CA THR A 149 -2.16 5.17 -7.70
C THR A 149 -1.58 5.67 -9.02
N ALA A 150 -2.39 6.38 -9.80
CA ALA A 150 -1.93 7.06 -11.00
C ALA A 150 -2.64 8.41 -11.11
N PHE A 151 -1.88 9.49 -11.00
CA PHE A 151 -2.39 10.85 -11.14
C PHE A 151 -1.94 11.41 -12.49
N GLY A 152 -2.88 11.54 -13.41
CA GLY A 152 -2.64 12.18 -14.69
C GLY A 152 -2.45 13.69 -14.52
N LEU A 153 -1.51 14.25 -15.26
CA LEU A 153 -1.33 15.69 -15.41
C LEU A 153 -2.13 16.19 -16.62
N PRO A 154 -2.50 17.47 -16.68
CA PRO A 154 -3.10 18.04 -17.87
C PRO A 154 -2.27 17.75 -19.13
N ILE A 155 -2.94 17.50 -20.25
CA ILE A 155 -2.28 17.20 -21.53
C ILE A 155 -1.25 18.30 -21.85
N GLY A 156 -0.06 17.91 -22.28
CA GLY A 156 1.05 18.82 -22.56
C GLY A 156 1.88 19.24 -21.34
N THR A 157 1.49 18.83 -20.12
CA THR A 157 2.29 19.08 -18.92
C THR A 157 3.28 17.96 -18.70
N PRO A 158 4.60 18.23 -18.72
CA PRO A 158 5.61 17.20 -18.41
C PRO A 158 5.56 16.82 -16.93
N ALA A 159 5.63 15.53 -16.63
CA ALA A 159 5.73 15.06 -15.25
C ALA A 159 7.07 15.49 -14.65
N GLN A 160 7.02 16.21 -13.54
CA GLN A 160 8.21 16.66 -12.79
C GLN A 160 8.47 15.72 -11.61
N CYS A 161 9.35 14.76 -11.80
CA CYS A 161 9.94 13.98 -10.72
C CYS A 161 11.38 14.44 -10.51
N LYS A 162 11.57 15.33 -9.56
CA LYS A 162 12.91 15.80 -9.15
C LYS A 162 13.59 14.80 -8.24
#